data_2cf0fe75a29592c7af1f6eaadf673059
#
_entry.id   2cf0fe75a29592c7af1f6eaadf673059
#
_cell.length_a   1.000
_cell.length_b   1.000
_cell.length_c   1.000
_cell.angle_alpha   90.00
_cell.angle_beta   90.00
_cell.angle_gamma   90.00
#
_symmetry.space_group_name_H-M   'P 1'
#
loop_
_entity.id
_entity.type
_entity.pdbx_description
1 polymer ?
#
loop_
_entity_poly.entity_id
_entity_poly.type
_entity_poly.pdbx_seq_one_letter_code
_entity_poly.pdbx_strand_id
1 'polypeptide(L)'
;LTAAITKVLADKYPDLNEARAFDQVDNAPEEKERGITINVSHVEYQTEKRHYAHVDAPGHADYIKNMITGAAQMDGAILVVAATDGPMPQTREHVLLARQVGVPYIVVALNKSDMVEDEELLELVEFEVRDLLSSQEFDGDNAPVVQVSALKALEGDEKWVKTVEDLMDQVDEYVPEPERDIDKPFLMPVEDVFTITGRGTVVTGRVERGVLLPNEEIEIVGIKPNSSKTTVTAIEMFRKTLPDARAGENVGLLLRGTKREDVERGQVIVKPGSITPHTKFEGQVYILSKDEGGRHNPFYSNYRPQFYFRTTDVTGVITLPEGTEMVMPGDNTDMSVELIQPIAMEEGLRFAIREGGRTVGAGRVTKIIE
;
A
#
# COMPACT_ATOMS: atom_id res chain seq x y z
N LEU A 1 -12.59 7.21 10.08
CA LEU A 1 -11.86 6.59 11.18
C LEU A 1 -10.52 7.31 11.42
N THR A 2 -9.73 7.59 10.39
CA THR A 2 -8.42 8.26 10.48
C THR A 2 -8.47 9.56 11.28
N ALA A 3 -9.45 10.43 11.01
CA ALA A 3 -9.67 11.66 11.79
C ALA A 3 -10.00 11.37 13.27
N ALA A 4 -10.75 10.30 13.56
CA ALA A 4 -11.06 9.89 14.94
C ALA A 4 -9.81 9.42 15.68
N ILE A 5 -8.98 8.59 15.04
CA ILE A 5 -7.72 8.13 15.62
C ILE A 5 -6.81 9.31 15.95
N THR A 6 -6.58 10.23 15.00
CA THR A 6 -5.71 11.39 15.25
C THR A 6 -6.22 12.29 16.37
N LYS A 7 -7.55 12.50 16.45
CA LYS A 7 -8.16 13.30 17.53
C LYS A 7 -8.01 12.62 18.88
N VAL A 8 -8.39 11.35 19.00
CA VAL A 8 -8.31 10.59 20.25
C VAL A 8 -6.86 10.53 20.77
N LEU A 9 -5.89 10.27 19.88
CA LEU A 9 -4.48 10.24 20.27
C LEU A 9 -3.93 11.63 20.60
N ALA A 10 -4.39 12.71 19.96
CA ALA A 10 -4.00 14.06 20.30
C ALA A 10 -4.57 14.48 21.67
N ASP A 11 -5.79 14.07 21.99
CA ASP A 11 -6.41 14.32 23.31
C ASP A 11 -5.68 13.52 24.41
N LYS A 12 -5.26 12.29 24.14
CA LYS A 12 -4.56 11.41 25.09
C LYS A 12 -3.07 11.73 25.25
N TYR A 13 -2.39 12.07 24.13
CA TYR A 13 -0.95 12.34 24.08
C TYR A 13 -0.68 13.66 23.35
N PRO A 14 -1.05 14.82 23.91
CA PRO A 14 -1.02 16.12 23.22
C PRO A 14 0.39 16.59 22.84
N ASP A 15 1.42 16.14 23.55
CA ASP A 15 2.80 16.49 23.24
C ASP A 15 3.37 15.70 22.03
N LEU A 16 2.70 14.62 21.63
CA LEU A 16 3.15 13.71 20.57
C LEU A 16 2.31 13.82 19.29
N ASN A 17 1.07 14.28 19.39
CA ASN A 17 0.11 14.21 18.30
C ASN A 17 -0.60 15.53 18.03
N GLU A 18 -0.96 15.74 16.76
CA GLU A 18 -1.86 16.79 16.32
C GLU A 18 -3.13 16.17 15.73
N ALA A 19 -4.30 16.66 16.18
CA ALA A 19 -5.56 16.23 15.60
C ALA A 19 -5.70 16.69 14.15
N ARG A 20 -6.14 15.78 13.25
CA ARG A 20 -6.44 16.08 11.86
C ARG A 20 -7.94 16.03 11.63
N ALA A 21 -8.52 17.12 11.14
CA ALA A 21 -9.92 17.15 10.75
C ALA A 21 -10.13 16.32 9.46
N PHE A 22 -11.36 15.85 9.26
CA PHE A 22 -11.70 15.03 8.09
C PHE A 22 -11.31 15.69 6.76
N ASP A 23 -11.56 16.99 6.61
CA ASP A 23 -11.23 17.78 5.43
C ASP A 23 -9.73 18.11 5.29
N GLN A 24 -8.91 17.75 6.26
CA GLN A 24 -7.46 17.83 6.22
C GLN A 24 -6.81 16.49 5.83
N VAL A 25 -7.51 15.38 6.01
CA VAL A 25 -7.10 14.06 5.53
C VAL A 25 -7.40 13.96 4.03
N ASP A 26 -8.65 14.23 3.63
CA ASP A 26 -9.10 14.28 2.23
C ASP A 26 -8.98 15.72 1.71
N ASN A 27 -7.84 16.04 1.12
CA ASN A 27 -7.51 17.44 0.76
C ASN A 27 -7.91 17.87 -0.65
N ALA A 28 -8.05 16.93 -1.60
CA ALA A 28 -8.37 17.26 -2.99
C ALA A 28 -9.80 17.84 -3.11
N PRO A 29 -10.02 18.84 -3.97
CA PRO A 29 -11.35 19.41 -4.17
C PRO A 29 -12.41 18.38 -4.53
N GLU A 30 -12.07 17.38 -5.33
CA GLU A 30 -12.95 16.29 -5.76
C GLU A 30 -13.28 15.32 -4.59
N GLU A 31 -12.35 15.08 -3.69
CA GLU A 31 -12.57 14.30 -2.47
C GLU A 31 -13.58 14.98 -1.55
N LYS A 32 -13.43 16.28 -1.35
CA LYS A 32 -14.36 17.10 -0.54
C LYS A 32 -15.77 17.17 -1.13
N GLU A 33 -15.87 17.25 -2.44
CA GLU A 33 -17.16 17.30 -3.15
C GLU A 33 -17.90 15.96 -3.08
N ARG A 34 -17.19 14.85 -3.24
CA ARG A 34 -17.77 13.50 -3.27
C ARG A 34 -17.85 12.83 -1.89
N GLY A 35 -17.09 13.33 -0.90
CA GLY A 35 -17.02 12.73 0.44
C GLY A 35 -16.38 11.34 0.47
N ILE A 36 -15.46 11.06 -0.47
CA ILE A 36 -14.72 9.80 -0.58
C ILE A 36 -13.24 10.09 -0.80
N THR A 37 -12.37 9.25 -0.27
CA THR A 37 -10.92 9.28 -0.51
C THR A 37 -10.64 8.82 -1.93
N ILE A 38 -9.89 9.60 -2.69
CA ILE A 38 -9.49 9.30 -4.08
C ILE A 38 -7.99 9.00 -4.15
N ASN A 39 -7.19 9.82 -3.46
CA ASN A 39 -5.74 9.68 -3.43
C ASN A 39 -5.28 9.09 -2.10
N VAL A 40 -4.10 8.46 -2.12
CA VAL A 40 -3.46 8.00 -0.90
C VAL A 40 -3.00 9.22 -0.10
N SER A 41 -3.38 9.28 1.17
CA SER A 41 -2.96 10.31 2.12
C SER A 41 -2.10 9.70 3.22
N HIS A 42 -1.02 10.41 3.59
CA HIS A 42 -0.13 9.99 4.67
C HIS A 42 -0.36 10.85 5.91
N VAL A 43 -0.66 10.21 7.02
CA VAL A 43 -0.92 10.83 8.30
C VAL A 43 0.02 10.26 9.37
N GLU A 44 0.61 11.14 10.17
CA GLU A 44 1.49 10.77 11.28
C GLU A 44 0.73 10.79 12.59
N TYR A 45 0.95 9.79 13.45
CA TYR A 45 0.55 9.81 14.83
C TYR A 45 1.37 8.84 15.68
N GLN A 46 1.30 8.96 17.00
CA GLN A 46 2.03 8.15 17.95
C GLN A 46 1.12 7.63 19.07
N THR A 47 1.35 6.37 19.46
CA THR A 47 0.95 5.84 20.74
C THR A 47 2.10 6.00 21.75
N GLU A 48 1.91 5.55 22.98
CA GLU A 48 3.01 5.49 23.94
C GLU A 48 4.12 4.53 23.51
N LYS A 49 3.76 3.49 22.76
CA LYS A 49 4.68 2.39 22.36
C LYS A 49 5.32 2.63 21.00
N ARG A 50 4.64 3.30 20.07
CA ARG A 50 5.05 3.30 18.66
C ARG A 50 4.64 4.55 17.90
N HIS A 51 5.49 4.94 16.95
CA HIS A 51 5.22 5.95 15.92
C HIS A 51 4.70 5.29 14.64
N TYR A 52 3.63 5.84 14.08
CA TYR A 52 2.96 5.34 12.88
C TYR A 52 3.01 6.35 11.74
N ALA A 53 3.39 5.86 10.56
CA ALA A 53 3.05 6.49 9.30
C ALA A 53 1.79 5.79 8.76
N HIS A 54 0.65 6.43 8.92
CA HIS A 54 -0.64 5.91 8.49
C HIS A 54 -0.90 6.27 7.04
N VAL A 55 -1.23 5.26 6.25
CA VAL A 55 -1.60 5.40 4.83
C VAL A 55 -3.12 5.29 4.73
N ASP A 56 -3.80 6.41 4.52
CA ASP A 56 -5.24 6.41 4.23
C ASP A 56 -5.45 6.16 2.74
N ALA A 57 -6.05 5.02 2.42
CA ALA A 57 -6.19 4.53 1.05
C ALA A 57 -7.65 4.52 0.60
N PRO A 58 -7.94 4.86 -0.68
CA PRO A 58 -9.31 4.86 -1.19
C PRO A 58 -9.91 3.46 -1.17
N GLY A 59 -11.17 3.36 -0.73
CA GLY A 59 -11.94 2.11 -0.70
C GLY A 59 -12.83 1.89 -1.91
N HIS A 60 -13.02 2.89 -2.77
CA HIS A 60 -13.92 2.81 -3.92
C HIS A 60 -13.27 2.06 -5.10
N ALA A 61 -14.04 1.21 -5.79
CA ALA A 61 -13.56 0.36 -6.88
C ALA A 61 -12.81 1.12 -7.99
N ASP A 62 -13.24 2.35 -8.31
CA ASP A 62 -12.61 3.18 -9.35
C ASP A 62 -11.18 3.62 -8.99
N TYR A 63 -10.82 3.60 -7.69
CA TYR A 63 -9.53 4.08 -7.17
C TYR A 63 -8.64 2.97 -6.60
N ILE A 64 -9.00 1.72 -6.80
CA ILE A 64 -8.26 0.53 -6.37
C ILE A 64 -6.78 0.57 -6.77
N LYS A 65 -6.46 1.16 -7.92
CA LYS A 65 -5.08 1.38 -8.35
C LYS A 65 -4.26 2.13 -7.29
N ASN A 66 -4.82 3.20 -6.74
CA ASN A 66 -4.15 4.02 -5.73
C ASN A 66 -4.00 3.26 -4.41
N MET A 67 -4.99 2.42 -4.06
CA MET A 67 -4.90 1.54 -2.90
C MET A 67 -3.76 0.52 -3.07
N ILE A 68 -3.66 -0.17 -4.21
CA ILE A 68 -2.62 -1.18 -4.43
C ILE A 68 -1.23 -0.58 -4.29
N THR A 69 -0.99 0.57 -4.90
CA THR A 69 0.32 1.23 -4.86
C THR A 69 0.68 1.78 -3.47
N GLY A 70 -0.32 2.13 -2.64
CA GLY A 70 -0.13 2.48 -1.23
C GLY A 70 0.05 1.25 -0.33
N ALA A 71 -0.79 0.23 -0.54
CA ALA A 71 -0.80 -0.99 0.28
C ALA A 71 0.49 -1.84 0.17
N ALA A 72 1.18 -1.79 -0.98
CA ALA A 72 2.44 -2.52 -1.19
C ALA A 72 3.55 -2.17 -0.17
N GLN A 73 3.34 -1.16 0.65
CA GLN A 73 4.33 -0.63 1.57
C GLN A 73 3.91 -0.71 3.05
N MET A 74 2.83 -1.42 3.36
CA MET A 74 2.28 -1.46 4.73
C MET A 74 2.83 -2.65 5.52
N ASP A 75 3.13 -2.40 6.80
CA ASP A 75 3.55 -3.43 7.77
C ASP A 75 2.34 -4.11 8.43
N GLY A 76 1.17 -3.49 8.37
CA GLY A 76 -0.12 -3.99 8.81
C GLY A 76 -1.23 -3.13 8.25
N ALA A 77 -2.48 -3.57 8.36
CA ALA A 77 -3.63 -2.81 7.91
C ALA A 77 -4.76 -2.80 8.95
N ILE A 78 -5.49 -1.70 9.00
CA ILE A 78 -6.78 -1.62 9.70
C ILE A 78 -7.87 -1.76 8.63
N LEU A 79 -8.55 -2.90 8.63
CA LEU A 79 -9.69 -3.15 7.77
C LEU A 79 -10.95 -2.55 8.38
N VAL A 80 -11.55 -1.57 7.71
CA VAL A 80 -12.78 -0.92 8.19
C VAL A 80 -13.98 -1.57 7.53
N VAL A 81 -14.85 -2.16 8.37
CA VAL A 81 -16.11 -2.79 7.94
C VAL A 81 -17.27 -2.10 8.65
N ALA A 82 -18.32 -1.74 7.93
CA ALA A 82 -19.52 -1.21 8.56
C ALA A 82 -20.31 -2.34 9.23
N ALA A 83 -20.58 -2.23 10.52
CA ALA A 83 -21.36 -3.21 11.28
C ALA A 83 -22.79 -3.38 10.73
N THR A 84 -23.33 -2.33 10.11
CA THR A 84 -24.67 -2.32 9.50
C THR A 84 -24.79 -3.13 8.22
N ASP A 85 -23.67 -3.31 7.49
CA ASP A 85 -23.68 -3.86 6.13
C ASP A 85 -22.89 -5.17 6.03
N GLY A 86 -21.97 -5.42 6.97
CA GLY A 86 -21.03 -6.54 6.93
C GLY A 86 -19.99 -6.44 5.80
N PRO A 87 -19.28 -7.53 5.50
CA PRO A 87 -18.26 -7.54 4.46
C PRO A 87 -18.88 -7.48 3.06
N MET A 88 -18.80 -6.32 2.44
CA MET A 88 -19.27 -6.04 1.07
C MET A 88 -18.30 -6.60 0.00
N PRO A 89 -18.68 -6.68 -1.28
CA PRO A 89 -17.78 -7.13 -2.35
C PRO A 89 -16.45 -6.38 -2.40
N GLN A 90 -16.46 -5.07 -2.15
CA GLN A 90 -15.24 -4.26 -2.07
C GLN A 90 -14.35 -4.67 -0.90
N THR A 91 -14.94 -5.00 0.26
CA THR A 91 -14.19 -5.51 1.42
C THR A 91 -13.42 -6.77 1.06
N ARG A 92 -14.06 -7.70 0.34
CA ARG A 92 -13.44 -8.94 -0.15
C ARG A 92 -12.27 -8.64 -1.09
N GLU A 93 -12.44 -7.69 -2.01
CA GLU A 93 -11.38 -7.27 -2.92
C GLU A 93 -10.21 -6.63 -2.16
N HIS A 94 -10.47 -5.81 -1.15
CA HIS A 94 -9.42 -5.19 -0.32
C HIS A 94 -8.59 -6.23 0.43
N VAL A 95 -9.23 -7.22 1.05
CA VAL A 95 -8.52 -8.30 1.77
C VAL A 95 -7.67 -9.12 0.82
N LEU A 96 -8.22 -9.49 -0.35
CA LEU A 96 -7.50 -10.20 -1.40
C LEU A 96 -6.27 -9.41 -1.86
N LEU A 97 -6.43 -8.12 -2.14
CA LEU A 97 -5.33 -7.26 -2.58
C LEU A 97 -4.28 -7.05 -1.49
N ALA A 98 -4.69 -6.86 -0.24
CA ALA A 98 -3.78 -6.77 0.89
C ALA A 98 -2.89 -8.03 0.98
N ARG A 99 -3.48 -9.21 0.79
CA ARG A 99 -2.73 -10.47 0.73
C ARG A 99 -1.73 -10.50 -0.43
N GLN A 100 -2.17 -10.11 -1.62
CA GLN A 100 -1.34 -10.12 -2.83
C GLN A 100 -0.15 -9.17 -2.76
N VAL A 101 -0.34 -7.97 -2.22
CA VAL A 101 0.76 -7.00 -2.03
C VAL A 101 1.63 -7.31 -0.81
N GLY A 102 1.26 -8.32 -0.01
CA GLY A 102 2.07 -8.85 1.07
C GLY A 102 1.90 -8.12 2.40
N VAL A 103 0.77 -7.49 2.66
CA VAL A 103 0.40 -6.99 4.01
C VAL A 103 0.36 -8.19 4.95
N PRO A 104 1.15 -8.21 6.03
CA PRO A 104 1.26 -9.42 6.84
C PRO A 104 0.18 -9.55 7.92
N TYR A 105 -0.37 -8.43 8.42
CA TYR A 105 -1.30 -8.40 9.56
C TYR A 105 -2.50 -7.52 9.27
N ILE A 106 -3.68 -7.95 9.69
CA ILE A 106 -4.92 -7.16 9.60
C ILE A 106 -5.57 -7.09 10.98
N VAL A 107 -5.87 -5.87 11.42
CA VAL A 107 -6.75 -5.57 12.56
C VAL A 107 -8.06 -5.04 12.00
N VAL A 108 -9.19 -5.46 12.53
CA VAL A 108 -10.51 -5.06 12.03
C VAL A 108 -11.14 -4.00 12.91
N ALA A 109 -11.55 -2.90 12.31
CA ALA A 109 -12.41 -1.89 12.92
C ALA A 109 -13.85 -2.09 12.42
N LEU A 110 -14.70 -2.66 13.25
CA LEU A 110 -16.12 -2.81 12.96
C LEU A 110 -16.82 -1.47 13.29
N ASN A 111 -16.89 -0.61 12.26
CA ASN A 111 -17.35 0.76 12.39
C ASN A 111 -18.87 0.87 12.31
N LYS A 112 -19.44 1.99 12.79
CA LYS A 112 -20.88 2.23 12.92
C LYS A 112 -21.57 1.25 13.88
N SER A 113 -20.84 0.67 14.84
CA SER A 113 -21.42 -0.26 15.81
C SER A 113 -22.43 0.42 16.75
N ASP A 114 -22.42 1.74 16.83
CA ASP A 114 -23.45 2.54 17.54
C ASP A 114 -24.85 2.47 16.88
N MET A 115 -24.92 2.04 15.62
CA MET A 115 -26.17 1.94 14.85
C MET A 115 -26.79 0.54 14.92
N VAL A 116 -26.13 -0.42 15.53
CA VAL A 116 -26.58 -1.82 15.65
C VAL A 116 -26.84 -2.12 17.13
N GLU A 117 -28.12 -2.33 17.50
CA GLU A 117 -28.53 -2.65 18.85
C GLU A 117 -28.52 -4.17 19.13
N ASP A 118 -28.57 -4.97 18.09
CA ASP A 118 -28.61 -6.45 18.14
C ASP A 118 -27.20 -7.02 18.24
N GLU A 119 -26.84 -7.56 19.40
CA GLU A 119 -25.54 -8.19 19.64
C GLU A 119 -25.33 -9.45 18.77
N GLU A 120 -26.40 -10.21 18.49
CA GLU A 120 -26.29 -11.40 17.63
C GLU A 120 -25.92 -11.01 16.19
N LEU A 121 -26.40 -9.86 15.71
CA LEU A 121 -26.02 -9.34 14.41
C LEU A 121 -24.54 -8.89 14.38
N LEU A 122 -24.05 -8.26 15.45
CA LEU A 122 -22.62 -7.89 15.54
C LEU A 122 -21.71 -9.13 15.55
N GLU A 123 -22.10 -10.18 16.29
CA GLU A 123 -21.37 -11.44 16.32
C GLU A 123 -21.37 -12.15 14.95
N LEU A 124 -22.49 -12.09 14.22
CA LEU A 124 -22.59 -12.65 12.88
C LEU A 124 -21.66 -11.92 11.89
N VAL A 125 -21.66 -10.60 11.91
CA VAL A 125 -20.79 -9.79 11.05
C VAL A 125 -19.30 -10.03 11.40
N GLU A 126 -18.97 -10.14 12.68
CA GLU A 126 -17.62 -10.49 13.11
C GLU A 126 -17.21 -11.87 12.58
N PHE A 127 -18.08 -12.86 12.67
CA PHE A 127 -17.83 -14.21 12.13
C PHE A 127 -17.59 -14.18 10.62
N GLU A 128 -18.42 -13.46 9.85
CA GLU A 128 -18.26 -13.32 8.40
C GLU A 128 -16.93 -12.65 8.02
N VAL A 129 -16.48 -11.66 8.79
CA VAL A 129 -15.20 -11.00 8.57
C VAL A 129 -14.03 -11.94 8.86
N ARG A 130 -14.10 -12.72 9.95
CA ARG A 130 -13.09 -13.71 10.31
C ARG A 130 -12.98 -14.82 9.25
N ASP A 131 -14.11 -15.31 8.75
CA ASP A 131 -14.16 -16.29 7.66
C ASP A 131 -13.55 -15.73 6.37
N LEU A 132 -13.85 -14.47 6.04
CA LEU A 132 -13.23 -13.77 4.92
C LEU A 132 -11.71 -13.69 5.07
N LEU A 133 -11.20 -13.29 6.23
CA LEU A 133 -9.75 -13.20 6.50
C LEU A 133 -9.10 -14.59 6.35
N SER A 134 -9.68 -15.62 6.93
CA SER A 134 -9.19 -17.01 6.86
C SER A 134 -9.19 -17.53 5.42
N SER A 135 -10.21 -17.19 4.63
CA SER A 135 -10.30 -17.58 3.20
C SER A 135 -9.18 -16.97 2.34
N GLN A 136 -8.60 -15.87 2.79
CA GLN A 136 -7.47 -15.20 2.14
C GLN A 136 -6.13 -15.43 2.85
N GLU A 137 -6.04 -16.50 3.63
CA GLU A 137 -4.83 -16.94 4.35
C GLU A 137 -4.28 -15.93 5.38
N PHE A 138 -5.12 -15.05 5.91
CA PHE A 138 -4.82 -14.32 7.13
C PHE A 138 -5.24 -15.12 8.36
N ASP A 139 -4.70 -14.79 9.52
CA ASP A 139 -5.07 -15.39 10.80
C ASP A 139 -6.44 -14.84 11.28
N GLY A 140 -7.52 -15.25 10.63
CA GLY A 140 -8.87 -14.78 10.94
C GLY A 140 -9.35 -15.14 12.34
N ASP A 141 -8.87 -16.25 12.90
CA ASP A 141 -9.27 -16.71 14.24
C ASP A 141 -8.70 -15.79 15.33
N ASN A 142 -7.46 -15.30 15.19
CA ASN A 142 -6.78 -14.49 16.18
C ASN A 142 -6.72 -13.00 15.81
N ALA A 143 -7.12 -12.62 14.59
CA ALA A 143 -7.14 -11.20 14.19
C ALA A 143 -8.04 -10.40 15.14
N PRO A 144 -7.53 -9.28 15.72
CA PRO A 144 -8.37 -8.43 16.56
C PRO A 144 -9.51 -7.82 15.77
N VAL A 145 -10.73 -7.88 16.33
CA VAL A 145 -11.91 -7.19 15.83
C VAL A 145 -12.42 -6.26 16.91
N VAL A 146 -12.39 -4.96 16.65
CA VAL A 146 -12.79 -3.94 17.60
C VAL A 146 -14.04 -3.21 17.10
N GLN A 147 -15.09 -3.19 17.89
CA GLN A 147 -16.31 -2.45 17.60
C GLN A 147 -16.06 -0.96 17.88
N VAL A 148 -16.24 -0.11 16.88
CA VAL A 148 -16.00 1.33 16.98
C VAL A 148 -17.15 2.14 16.38
N SER A 149 -17.27 3.38 16.81
CA SER A 149 -18.02 4.42 16.11
C SER A 149 -17.11 5.63 15.92
N ALA A 150 -16.55 5.76 14.73
CA ALA A 150 -15.64 6.85 14.41
C ALA A 150 -16.32 8.23 14.56
N LEU A 151 -17.60 8.33 14.19
CA LEU A 151 -18.37 9.57 14.31
C LEU A 151 -18.58 9.94 15.78
N LYS A 152 -19.05 9.02 16.59
CA LYS A 152 -19.28 9.27 18.03
C LYS A 152 -17.99 9.57 18.79
N ALA A 153 -16.89 8.90 18.43
CA ALA A 153 -15.58 9.22 19.00
C ALA A 153 -15.13 10.65 18.63
N LEU A 154 -15.36 11.09 17.38
CA LEU A 154 -15.11 12.49 16.97
C LEU A 154 -15.98 13.49 17.72
N GLU A 155 -17.22 13.14 18.05
CA GLU A 155 -18.15 13.96 18.86
C GLU A 155 -17.75 13.99 20.34
N GLY A 156 -16.81 13.14 20.78
CA GLY A 156 -16.31 13.10 22.16
C GLY A 156 -17.11 12.19 23.09
N ASP A 157 -17.90 11.24 22.57
CA ASP A 157 -18.57 10.23 23.38
C ASP A 157 -17.53 9.30 24.02
N GLU A 158 -17.48 9.31 25.36
CA GLU A 158 -16.45 8.62 26.15
C GLU A 158 -16.39 7.11 25.87
N LYS A 159 -17.53 6.47 25.65
CA LYS A 159 -17.59 5.05 25.30
C LYS A 159 -16.85 4.78 23.99
N TRP A 160 -17.14 5.57 22.96
CA TRP A 160 -16.60 5.38 21.63
C TRP A 160 -15.17 5.91 21.48
N VAL A 161 -14.78 6.93 22.24
CA VAL A 161 -13.38 7.34 22.40
C VAL A 161 -12.55 6.17 22.92
N LYS A 162 -13.06 5.48 23.99
CA LYS A 162 -12.37 4.33 24.56
C LYS A 162 -12.19 3.19 23.55
N THR A 163 -13.18 2.92 22.72
CA THR A 163 -13.05 1.85 21.69
C THR A 163 -12.04 2.18 20.62
N VAL A 164 -11.83 3.45 20.28
CA VAL A 164 -10.75 3.87 19.37
C VAL A 164 -9.38 3.73 20.05
N GLU A 165 -9.26 4.02 21.34
CA GLU A 165 -8.05 3.72 22.11
C GLU A 165 -7.76 2.22 22.10
N ASP A 166 -8.76 1.38 22.38
CA ASP A 166 -8.63 -0.08 22.38
C ASP A 166 -8.21 -0.61 20.99
N LEU A 167 -8.73 -0.01 19.91
CA LEU A 167 -8.29 -0.32 18.55
C LEU A 167 -6.79 -0.09 18.38
N MET A 168 -6.28 1.05 18.86
CA MET A 168 -4.85 1.37 18.75
C MET A 168 -3.99 0.48 19.65
N ASP A 169 -4.50 0.13 20.84
CA ASP A 169 -3.83 -0.82 21.74
C ASP A 169 -3.74 -2.21 21.06
N GLN A 170 -4.79 -2.66 20.36
CA GLN A 170 -4.76 -3.91 19.59
C GLN A 170 -3.79 -3.84 18.39
N VAL A 171 -3.68 -2.70 17.70
CA VAL A 171 -2.66 -2.51 16.65
C VAL A 171 -1.26 -2.59 17.23
N ASP A 172 -1.00 -1.94 18.37
CA ASP A 172 0.30 -2.00 19.05
C ASP A 172 0.71 -3.41 19.49
N GLU A 173 -0.26 -4.25 19.86
CA GLU A 173 -0.01 -5.61 20.37
C GLU A 173 0.04 -6.66 19.27
N TYR A 174 -0.86 -6.59 18.30
CA TYR A 174 -1.01 -7.61 17.28
C TYR A 174 -0.05 -7.44 16.08
N VAL A 175 0.24 -6.21 15.69
CA VAL A 175 1.19 -5.94 14.62
C VAL A 175 2.60 -5.84 15.22
N PRO A 176 3.49 -6.82 14.98
CA PRO A 176 4.84 -6.78 15.55
C PRO A 176 5.65 -5.62 14.94
N GLU A 177 6.72 -5.23 15.64
CA GLU A 177 7.70 -4.33 15.05
C GLU A 177 8.37 -5.04 13.87
N PRO A 178 8.28 -4.50 12.64
CA PRO A 178 8.77 -5.21 11.47
C PRO A 178 10.29 -5.23 11.44
N GLU A 179 10.85 -6.36 11.02
CA GLU A 179 12.28 -6.46 10.72
C GLU A 179 12.62 -5.56 9.53
N ARG A 180 13.68 -4.77 9.66
CA ARG A 180 14.12 -3.82 8.65
C ARG A 180 15.41 -4.28 7.99
N ASP A 181 15.40 -4.40 6.67
CA ASP A 181 16.56 -4.76 5.84
C ASP A 181 17.56 -3.60 5.71
N ILE A 182 18.14 -3.15 6.83
CA ILE A 182 19.04 -1.99 6.85
C ILE A 182 20.43 -2.29 6.25
N ASP A 183 20.85 -3.56 6.20
CA ASP A 183 22.17 -3.96 5.71
C ASP A 183 22.23 -4.14 4.19
N LYS A 184 21.09 -4.12 3.51
CA LYS A 184 21.01 -4.20 2.06
C LYS A 184 21.28 -2.85 1.40
N PRO A 185 21.68 -2.80 0.12
CA PRO A 185 21.79 -1.55 -0.62
C PRO A 185 20.47 -0.76 -0.60
N PHE A 186 20.56 0.56 -0.38
CA PHE A 186 19.39 1.44 -0.32
C PHE A 186 18.50 1.32 -1.55
N LEU A 187 17.18 1.24 -1.33
CA LEU A 187 16.15 1.27 -2.35
C LEU A 187 14.89 1.92 -1.80
N MET A 188 14.39 2.92 -2.53
CA MET A 188 13.12 3.61 -2.25
C MET A 188 12.32 3.78 -3.56
N PRO A 189 11.14 3.17 -3.70
CA PRO A 189 10.22 3.46 -4.79
C PRO A 189 9.71 4.90 -4.71
N VAL A 190 9.61 5.58 -5.85
CA VAL A 190 9.07 6.93 -5.94
C VAL A 190 7.54 6.87 -5.95
N GLU A 191 6.91 7.48 -4.95
CA GLU A 191 5.45 7.60 -4.85
C GLU A 191 4.95 8.90 -5.46
N ASP A 192 5.62 10.02 -5.13
CA ASP A 192 5.25 11.33 -5.63
C ASP A 192 6.48 12.23 -5.82
N VAL A 193 6.31 13.28 -6.64
CA VAL A 193 7.36 14.22 -7.00
C VAL A 193 6.83 15.64 -6.90
N PHE A 194 7.47 16.44 -6.05
CA PHE A 194 7.11 17.84 -5.83
C PHE A 194 8.24 18.78 -6.17
N THR A 195 7.90 20.04 -6.43
CA THR A 195 8.86 21.14 -6.48
C THR A 195 8.60 22.07 -5.31
N ILE A 196 9.63 22.32 -4.50
CA ILE A 196 9.58 23.31 -3.44
C ILE A 196 10.31 24.56 -3.92
N THR A 197 9.60 25.68 -3.98
CA THR A 197 10.17 26.97 -4.41
C THR A 197 11.40 27.32 -3.59
N GLY A 198 12.52 27.58 -4.26
CA GLY A 198 13.80 27.91 -3.61
C GLY A 198 14.60 26.74 -3.04
N ARG A 199 14.03 25.51 -3.03
CA ARG A 199 14.73 24.31 -2.52
C ARG A 199 15.03 23.28 -3.61
N GLY A 200 14.13 23.07 -4.57
CA GLY A 200 14.29 22.14 -5.68
C GLY A 200 13.26 21.02 -5.71
N THR A 201 13.60 19.92 -6.34
CA THR A 201 12.74 18.75 -6.50
C THR A 201 12.86 17.82 -5.28
N VAL A 202 11.72 17.44 -4.74
CA VAL A 202 11.59 16.46 -3.66
C VAL A 202 10.85 15.24 -4.20
N VAL A 203 11.38 14.06 -3.95
CA VAL A 203 10.73 12.79 -4.21
C VAL A 203 10.33 12.15 -2.89
N THR A 204 9.12 11.62 -2.82
CA THR A 204 8.66 10.90 -1.63
C THR A 204 8.48 9.42 -1.90
N GLY A 205 8.63 8.64 -0.86
CA GLY A 205 8.42 7.22 -0.88
C GLY A 205 8.75 6.56 0.44
N ARG A 206 8.40 5.29 0.56
CA ARG A 206 8.85 4.46 1.66
C ARG A 206 10.17 3.79 1.31
N VAL A 207 11.14 3.86 2.20
CA VAL A 207 12.40 3.13 2.06
C VAL A 207 12.11 1.63 2.17
N GLU A 208 12.30 0.89 1.10
CA GLU A 208 12.08 -0.56 1.05
C GLU A 208 13.19 -1.31 1.77
N ARG A 209 14.45 -0.86 1.60
CA ARG A 209 15.64 -1.45 2.22
C ARG A 209 16.81 -0.47 2.29
N GLY A 210 17.78 -0.78 3.15
CA GLY A 210 19.03 -0.05 3.29
C GLY A 210 18.92 1.22 4.13
N VAL A 211 20.00 1.97 4.12
CA VAL A 211 20.16 3.27 4.78
C VAL A 211 20.76 4.26 3.79
N LEU A 212 20.29 5.51 3.81
CA LEU A 212 20.80 6.62 3.01
C LEU A 212 21.15 7.78 3.92
N LEU A 213 22.32 8.38 3.73
CA LEU A 213 22.74 9.58 4.41
C LEU A 213 22.60 10.83 3.50
N PRO A 214 22.40 12.03 4.06
CA PRO A 214 22.50 13.26 3.29
C PRO A 214 23.88 13.40 2.63
N ASN A 215 23.90 13.98 1.43
CA ASN A 215 25.03 14.16 0.54
C ASN A 215 25.58 12.88 -0.10
N GLU A 216 24.90 11.76 0.02
CA GLU A 216 25.22 10.55 -0.76
C GLU A 216 24.70 10.66 -2.20
N GLU A 217 25.45 10.05 -3.12
CA GLU A 217 25.04 9.88 -4.52
C GLU A 217 24.03 8.73 -4.61
N ILE A 218 22.97 8.96 -5.35
CA ILE A 218 21.93 7.98 -5.69
C ILE A 218 21.75 7.87 -7.20
N GLU A 219 21.11 6.79 -7.61
CA GLU A 219 20.72 6.56 -8.99
C GLU A 219 19.19 6.42 -9.08
N ILE A 220 18.61 7.05 -10.10
CA ILE A 220 17.18 7.00 -10.42
C ILE A 220 17.00 6.00 -11.55
N VAL A 221 16.27 4.92 -11.32
CA VAL A 221 16.19 3.76 -12.22
C VAL A 221 14.75 3.40 -12.56
N GLY A 222 14.53 2.95 -13.79
CA GLY A 222 13.24 2.45 -14.28
C GLY A 222 12.42 3.47 -15.07
N ILE A 223 11.37 3.01 -15.73
CA ILE A 223 10.45 3.75 -16.61
C ILE A 223 11.18 4.36 -17.82
N LYS A 224 12.21 5.15 -17.59
CA LYS A 224 13.04 5.77 -18.64
C LYS A 224 14.15 4.82 -19.07
N PRO A 225 14.56 4.86 -20.36
CA PRO A 225 15.59 3.96 -20.87
C PRO A 225 16.96 4.12 -20.20
N ASN A 226 17.27 5.35 -19.76
CA ASN A 226 18.54 5.67 -19.12
C ASN A 226 18.32 6.03 -17.66
N SER A 227 19.15 5.48 -16.79
CA SER A 227 19.24 5.93 -15.40
C SER A 227 19.93 7.29 -15.29
N SER A 228 19.67 8.01 -14.23
CA SER A 228 20.32 9.27 -13.92
C SER A 228 20.86 9.26 -12.50
N LYS A 229 22.00 9.90 -12.29
CA LYS A 229 22.62 10.02 -10.97
C LYS A 229 22.47 11.42 -10.43
N THR A 230 22.25 11.54 -9.14
CA THR A 230 22.19 12.81 -8.43
C THR A 230 22.57 12.62 -6.96
N THR A 231 22.59 13.71 -6.21
CA THR A 231 22.92 13.70 -4.77
C THR A 231 21.68 14.08 -3.96
N VAL A 232 21.40 13.36 -2.89
CA VAL A 232 20.39 13.74 -1.91
C VAL A 232 20.98 14.79 -0.97
N THR A 233 20.42 15.99 -0.93
CA THR A 233 20.93 17.10 -0.11
C THR A 233 20.30 17.18 1.27
N ALA A 234 19.05 16.72 1.40
CA ALA A 234 18.33 16.66 2.67
C ALA A 234 17.31 15.52 2.66
N ILE A 235 17.02 15.03 3.84
CA ILE A 235 16.03 13.97 4.10
C ILE A 235 15.02 14.55 5.08
N GLU A 236 13.74 14.45 4.77
CA GLU A 236 12.66 14.97 5.60
C GLU A 236 11.56 13.91 5.80
N MET A 237 10.98 13.91 6.97
CA MET A 237 9.79 13.13 7.30
C MET A 237 8.82 14.03 8.07
N PHE A 238 7.57 14.17 7.58
CA PHE A 238 6.56 15.04 8.18
C PHE A 238 7.07 16.44 8.56
N ARG A 239 7.82 17.09 7.63
CA ARG A 239 8.45 18.42 7.79
C ARG A 239 9.59 18.50 8.82
N LYS A 240 10.05 17.35 9.36
CA LYS A 240 11.22 17.26 10.22
C LYS A 240 12.41 16.77 9.41
N THR A 241 13.57 17.43 9.54
CA THR A 241 14.81 16.98 8.91
C THR A 241 15.34 15.76 9.66
N LEU A 242 15.72 14.71 8.92
CA LEU A 242 16.31 13.50 9.46
C LEU A 242 17.81 13.43 9.21
N PRO A 243 18.57 12.79 10.10
CA PRO A 243 20.01 12.55 9.89
C PRO A 243 20.29 11.45 8.86
N ASP A 244 19.36 10.55 8.65
CA ASP A 244 19.40 9.44 7.67
C ASP A 244 17.97 9.03 7.26
N ALA A 245 17.86 8.19 6.21
CA ALA A 245 16.64 7.49 5.84
C ALA A 245 16.89 5.98 5.95
N ARG A 246 16.02 5.27 6.65
CA ARG A 246 16.17 3.83 6.92
C ARG A 246 15.00 3.03 6.38
N ALA A 247 15.27 1.76 6.09
CA ALA A 247 14.25 0.80 5.69
C ALA A 247 13.01 0.90 6.58
N GLY A 248 11.84 1.03 5.95
CA GLY A 248 10.54 1.16 6.59
C GLY A 248 10.05 2.59 6.81
N GLU A 249 10.89 3.60 6.67
CA GLU A 249 10.52 5.00 6.85
C GLU A 249 9.90 5.59 5.59
N ASN A 250 8.87 6.43 5.75
CA ASN A 250 8.32 7.25 4.68
C ASN A 250 9.03 8.60 4.68
N VAL A 251 9.79 8.89 3.64
CA VAL A 251 10.65 10.07 3.59
C VAL A 251 10.49 10.87 2.31
N GLY A 252 10.82 12.15 2.39
CA GLY A 252 11.06 13.03 1.26
C GLY A 252 12.56 13.25 1.07
N LEU A 253 13.06 12.99 -0.11
CA LEU A 253 14.46 13.20 -0.50
C LEU A 253 14.57 14.45 -1.38
N LEU A 254 15.34 15.42 -0.95
CA LEU A 254 15.63 16.62 -1.73
C LEU A 254 16.81 16.33 -2.69
N LEU A 255 16.55 16.41 -3.99
CA LEU A 255 17.50 16.06 -5.05
C LEU A 255 18.23 17.29 -5.60
N ARG A 256 19.56 17.19 -5.71
CA ARG A 256 20.40 18.26 -6.24
C ARG A 256 20.28 18.38 -7.77
N GLY A 257 19.93 19.57 -8.28
CA GLY A 257 19.95 19.86 -9.72
C GLY A 257 19.02 19.02 -10.59
N THR A 258 18.12 18.25 -9.97
CA THR A 258 17.14 17.42 -10.66
C THR A 258 15.85 18.22 -10.84
N LYS A 259 15.33 18.27 -12.06
CA LYS A 259 14.04 18.89 -12.34
C LYS A 259 12.90 17.92 -12.09
N ARG A 260 11.69 18.45 -11.90
CA ARG A 260 10.50 17.62 -11.68
C ARG A 260 10.23 16.65 -12.84
N GLU A 261 10.45 17.08 -14.08
CA GLU A 261 10.28 16.26 -15.29
C GLU A 261 11.34 15.14 -15.45
N ASP A 262 12.44 15.21 -14.70
CA ASP A 262 13.50 14.19 -14.75
C ASP A 262 13.14 12.95 -13.94
N VAL A 263 12.24 13.07 -12.97
CA VAL A 263 11.80 11.97 -12.07
C VAL A 263 10.28 11.81 -12.15
N GLU A 264 9.83 10.59 -12.11
CA GLU A 264 8.39 10.28 -12.11
C GLU A 264 8.06 9.10 -11.18
N ARG A 265 6.79 9.04 -10.78
CA ARG A 265 6.27 7.91 -9.99
C ARG A 265 6.54 6.59 -10.70
N GLY A 266 6.96 5.60 -9.92
CA GLY A 266 7.27 4.25 -10.41
C GLY A 266 8.73 4.01 -10.72
N GLN A 267 9.56 5.06 -10.82
CA GLN A 267 10.99 4.91 -10.73
C GLN A 267 11.42 4.54 -9.31
N VAL A 268 12.63 4.05 -9.15
CA VAL A 268 13.22 3.77 -7.83
C VAL A 268 14.48 4.61 -7.62
N ILE A 269 14.67 5.07 -6.40
CA ILE A 269 15.91 5.70 -5.94
C ILE A 269 16.75 4.62 -5.28
N VAL A 270 17.96 4.44 -5.75
CA VAL A 270 18.82 3.34 -5.31
C VAL A 270 20.27 3.78 -5.08
N LYS A 271 21.02 2.95 -4.33
CA LYS A 271 22.48 3.04 -4.32
C LYS A 271 22.98 2.79 -5.74
N PRO A 272 23.89 3.63 -6.29
CA PRO A 272 24.34 3.49 -7.66
C PRO A 272 24.82 2.07 -8.00
N GLY A 273 24.29 1.52 -9.12
CA GLY A 273 24.64 0.20 -9.60
C GLY A 273 24.08 -0.99 -8.83
N SER A 274 23.17 -0.77 -7.87
CA SER A 274 22.62 -1.85 -7.02
C SER A 274 21.44 -2.60 -7.65
N ILE A 275 20.76 -2.02 -8.63
CA ILE A 275 19.67 -2.65 -9.39
C ILE A 275 19.66 -2.10 -10.82
N THR A 276 19.19 -2.90 -11.75
CA THR A 276 19.05 -2.53 -13.18
C THR A 276 17.59 -2.57 -13.60
N PRO A 277 17.18 -1.75 -14.60
CA PRO A 277 15.86 -1.83 -15.19
C PRO A 277 15.83 -2.97 -16.23
N HIS A 278 14.69 -3.66 -16.31
CA HIS A 278 14.48 -4.79 -17.20
C HIS A 278 13.11 -4.71 -17.87
N THR A 279 13.02 -5.22 -19.09
CA THR A 279 11.78 -5.30 -19.86
C THR A 279 11.25 -6.71 -19.99
N LYS A 280 12.07 -7.75 -19.77
CA LYS A 280 11.68 -9.12 -19.99
C LYS A 280 12.05 -10.05 -18.84
N PHE A 281 11.07 -10.79 -18.37
CA PHE A 281 11.24 -11.70 -17.23
C PHE A 281 10.35 -12.94 -17.35
N GLU A 282 10.71 -13.99 -16.61
CA GLU A 282 9.83 -15.12 -16.31
C GLU A 282 9.22 -14.92 -14.92
N GLY A 283 7.97 -15.28 -14.77
CA GLY A 283 7.26 -15.17 -13.49
C GLY A 283 6.35 -16.36 -13.25
N GLN A 284 6.24 -16.75 -11.98
CA GLN A 284 5.23 -17.69 -11.51
C GLN A 284 4.01 -16.91 -11.08
N VAL A 285 2.83 -17.26 -11.60
CA VAL A 285 1.61 -16.50 -11.48
C VAL A 285 0.45 -17.38 -11.09
N TYR A 286 -0.36 -16.91 -10.16
CA TYR A 286 -1.69 -17.44 -9.87
C TYR A 286 -2.74 -16.54 -10.53
N ILE A 287 -3.63 -17.15 -11.30
CA ILE A 287 -4.74 -16.46 -11.96
C ILE A 287 -5.98 -16.63 -11.10
N LEU A 288 -6.55 -15.51 -10.64
CA LEU A 288 -7.72 -15.51 -9.79
C LEU A 288 -8.90 -16.20 -10.45
N SER A 289 -9.58 -17.05 -9.69
CA SER A 289 -10.82 -17.68 -10.10
C SER A 289 -11.97 -16.65 -10.22
N LYS A 290 -13.07 -17.06 -10.83
CA LYS A 290 -14.27 -16.24 -10.91
C LYS A 290 -14.82 -15.87 -9.53
N ASP A 291 -14.79 -16.80 -8.60
CA ASP A 291 -15.33 -16.62 -7.23
C ASP A 291 -14.46 -15.67 -6.40
N GLU A 292 -13.18 -15.51 -6.75
CA GLU A 292 -12.24 -14.54 -6.20
C GLU A 292 -12.32 -13.16 -6.90
N GLY A 293 -13.29 -12.94 -7.78
CA GLY A 293 -13.45 -11.69 -8.53
C GLY A 293 -12.56 -11.60 -9.79
N GLY A 294 -11.87 -12.66 -10.14
CA GLY A 294 -11.00 -12.72 -11.31
C GLY A 294 -11.71 -12.83 -12.66
N ARG A 295 -11.01 -13.37 -13.64
CA ARG A 295 -11.54 -13.56 -14.99
C ARG A 295 -12.60 -14.66 -15.03
N HIS A 296 -13.49 -14.58 -16.03
CA HIS A 296 -14.48 -15.62 -16.31
C HIS A 296 -14.01 -16.54 -17.45
N ASN A 297 -13.12 -16.05 -18.31
CA ASN A 297 -12.67 -16.75 -19.50
C ASN A 297 -11.16 -16.98 -19.44
N PRO A 298 -10.65 -18.03 -20.09
CA PRO A 298 -9.21 -18.25 -20.24
C PRO A 298 -8.55 -17.12 -21.04
N PHE A 299 -7.23 -17.02 -20.93
CA PHE A 299 -6.43 -16.21 -21.83
C PHE A 299 -5.36 -17.04 -22.52
N TYR A 300 -4.82 -16.50 -23.59
CA TYR A 300 -3.87 -17.12 -24.50
C TYR A 300 -2.57 -16.32 -24.57
N SER A 301 -1.54 -16.84 -25.19
CA SER A 301 -0.34 -16.05 -25.53
C SER A 301 -0.70 -14.78 -26.29
N ASN A 302 0.09 -13.73 -26.10
CA ASN A 302 -0.16 -12.36 -26.54
C ASN A 302 -1.26 -11.59 -25.77
N TYR A 303 -1.72 -12.11 -24.64
CA TYR A 303 -2.56 -11.35 -23.71
C TYR A 303 -1.78 -10.14 -23.16
N ARG A 304 -2.42 -8.98 -23.08
CA ARG A 304 -1.79 -7.70 -22.75
C ARG A 304 -2.45 -6.99 -21.57
N PRO A 305 -2.31 -7.50 -20.36
CA PRO A 305 -2.80 -6.84 -19.14
C PRO A 305 -1.81 -5.77 -18.64
N GLN A 306 -2.19 -5.12 -17.53
CA GLN A 306 -1.31 -4.24 -16.79
C GLN A 306 -0.66 -5.00 -15.63
N PHE A 307 0.65 -4.83 -15.50
CA PHE A 307 1.47 -5.36 -14.42
C PHE A 307 1.77 -4.25 -13.42
N TYR A 308 1.44 -4.48 -12.18
CA TYR A 308 1.66 -3.54 -11.09
C TYR A 308 2.90 -3.95 -10.31
N PHE A 309 3.92 -3.11 -10.37
CA PHE A 309 5.17 -3.26 -9.62
C PHE A 309 5.33 -2.08 -8.68
N ARG A 310 5.54 -2.30 -7.38
CA ARG A 310 5.74 -1.23 -6.39
C ARG A 310 4.70 -0.11 -6.57
N THR A 311 5.13 1.06 -7.02
CA THR A 311 4.30 2.29 -7.13
C THR A 311 3.79 2.58 -8.55
N THR A 312 3.98 1.67 -9.51
CA THR A 312 3.58 1.89 -10.92
C THR A 312 2.91 0.68 -11.56
N ASP A 313 2.29 0.94 -12.69
CA ASP A 313 1.75 -0.09 -13.59
C ASP A 313 2.34 0.07 -15.00
N VAL A 314 2.59 -1.06 -15.63
CA VAL A 314 3.12 -1.13 -17.00
C VAL A 314 2.39 -2.21 -17.77
N THR A 315 2.03 -1.93 -19.01
CA THR A 315 1.48 -2.95 -19.90
C THR A 315 2.56 -3.96 -20.27
N GLY A 316 2.24 -5.25 -20.19
CA GLY A 316 3.12 -6.33 -20.61
C GLY A 316 2.43 -7.32 -21.52
N VAL A 317 3.20 -7.97 -22.38
CA VAL A 317 2.74 -9.05 -23.25
C VAL A 317 3.13 -10.37 -22.64
N ILE A 318 2.15 -11.25 -22.41
CA ILE A 318 2.35 -12.58 -21.86
C ILE A 318 2.62 -13.58 -22.99
N THR A 319 3.65 -14.40 -22.81
CA THR A 319 3.90 -15.59 -23.60
C THR A 319 3.84 -16.81 -22.69
N LEU A 320 2.96 -17.74 -23.02
CA LEU A 320 2.79 -18.99 -22.26
C LEU A 320 3.90 -19.98 -22.60
N PRO A 321 4.23 -20.90 -21.66
CA PRO A 321 5.23 -21.95 -21.91
C PRO A 321 4.85 -22.83 -23.09
N GLU A 322 5.85 -23.44 -23.70
CA GLU A 322 5.65 -24.39 -24.80
C GLU A 322 4.77 -25.56 -24.37
N GLY A 323 3.74 -25.87 -25.14
CA GLY A 323 2.74 -26.88 -24.82
C GLY A 323 1.53 -26.40 -23.99
N THR A 324 1.53 -25.13 -23.53
CA THR A 324 0.39 -24.49 -22.85
C THR A 324 -0.37 -23.63 -23.83
N GLU A 325 -1.56 -24.07 -24.25
CA GLU A 325 -2.38 -23.31 -25.19
C GLU A 325 -3.10 -22.14 -24.55
N MET A 326 -3.61 -22.35 -23.32
CA MET A 326 -4.37 -21.34 -22.56
C MET A 326 -4.19 -21.52 -21.06
N VAL A 327 -4.52 -20.48 -20.31
CA VAL A 327 -4.56 -20.47 -18.85
C VAL A 327 -5.97 -20.17 -18.38
N MET A 328 -6.48 -21.01 -17.50
CA MET A 328 -7.82 -20.88 -16.91
C MET A 328 -7.80 -20.04 -15.63
N PRO A 329 -8.92 -19.37 -15.29
CA PRO A 329 -9.11 -18.83 -13.96
C PRO A 329 -8.93 -19.91 -12.89
N GLY A 330 -8.12 -19.66 -11.86
CA GLY A 330 -7.75 -20.61 -10.81
C GLY A 330 -6.43 -21.36 -11.04
N ASP A 331 -5.80 -21.21 -12.21
CA ASP A 331 -4.54 -21.87 -12.53
C ASP A 331 -3.33 -21.18 -11.91
N ASN A 332 -2.34 -22.00 -11.52
CA ASN A 332 -0.97 -21.58 -11.31
C ASN A 332 -0.15 -21.90 -12.58
N THR A 333 0.59 -20.92 -13.06
CA THR A 333 1.39 -21.12 -14.28
C THR A 333 2.67 -20.29 -14.25
N ASP A 334 3.69 -20.79 -14.93
CA ASP A 334 4.85 -19.99 -15.30
C ASP A 334 4.55 -19.26 -16.61
N MET A 335 5.05 -18.05 -16.77
CA MET A 335 4.90 -17.29 -17.99
C MET A 335 6.10 -16.38 -18.25
N SER A 336 6.35 -16.09 -19.51
CA SER A 336 7.29 -15.05 -19.93
C SER A 336 6.52 -13.76 -20.18
N VAL A 337 7.05 -12.64 -19.70
CA VAL A 337 6.43 -11.33 -19.83
C VAL A 337 7.41 -10.35 -20.46
N GLU A 338 6.94 -9.60 -21.45
CA GLU A 338 7.68 -8.50 -22.07
C GLU A 338 6.93 -7.19 -21.82
N LEU A 339 7.53 -6.30 -21.02
CA LEU A 339 6.98 -5.00 -20.65
C LEU A 339 7.25 -3.95 -21.72
N ILE A 340 6.33 -3.01 -21.90
CA ILE A 340 6.51 -1.90 -22.84
C ILE A 340 7.48 -0.82 -22.34
N GLN A 341 7.80 -0.83 -21.06
CA GLN A 341 8.75 0.08 -20.40
C GLN A 341 9.62 -0.69 -19.42
N PRO A 342 10.89 -0.28 -19.25
CA PRO A 342 11.78 -0.94 -18.30
C PRO A 342 11.39 -0.64 -16.86
N ILE A 343 11.38 -1.66 -16.03
CA ILE A 343 11.10 -1.59 -14.58
C ILE A 343 12.33 -2.04 -13.82
N ALA A 344 12.68 -1.31 -12.76
CA ALA A 344 13.69 -1.76 -11.80
C ALA A 344 13.20 -3.01 -11.10
N MET A 345 13.79 -4.16 -11.41
CA MET A 345 13.36 -5.45 -10.87
C MET A 345 14.52 -6.35 -10.48
N GLU A 346 14.20 -7.29 -9.62
CA GLU A 346 15.08 -8.37 -9.17
C GLU A 346 14.24 -9.65 -9.02
N GLU A 347 14.91 -10.79 -8.97
CA GLU A 347 14.24 -12.07 -8.71
C GLU A 347 13.55 -12.03 -7.35
N GLY A 348 12.33 -12.57 -7.27
CA GLY A 348 11.47 -12.53 -6.09
C GLY A 348 10.55 -11.32 -6.01
N LEU A 349 10.73 -10.29 -6.85
CA LEU A 349 9.83 -9.13 -6.87
C LEU A 349 8.39 -9.57 -7.17
N ARG A 350 7.46 -9.18 -6.31
CA ARG A 350 6.02 -9.47 -6.47
C ARG A 350 5.37 -8.45 -7.41
N PHE A 351 4.33 -8.91 -8.10
CA PHE A 351 3.49 -8.06 -8.94
C PHE A 351 2.05 -8.54 -8.96
N ALA A 352 1.14 -7.62 -9.25
CA ALA A 352 -0.25 -7.94 -9.54
C ALA A 352 -0.53 -7.74 -11.04
N ILE A 353 -1.49 -8.52 -11.57
CA ILE A 353 -1.96 -8.42 -12.95
C ILE A 353 -3.39 -7.88 -12.92
N ARG A 354 -3.67 -6.84 -13.69
CA ARG A 354 -5.00 -6.23 -13.78
C ARG A 354 -5.48 -6.07 -15.22
N GLU A 355 -6.80 -6.18 -15.37
CA GLU A 355 -7.51 -5.95 -16.63
C GLU A 355 -8.83 -5.23 -16.34
N GLY A 356 -9.12 -4.14 -17.05
CA GLY A 356 -10.41 -3.45 -16.95
C GLY A 356 -10.81 -3.03 -15.54
N GLY A 357 -9.83 -2.62 -14.70
CA GLY A 357 -10.07 -2.22 -13.31
C GLY A 357 -10.16 -3.37 -12.30
N ARG A 358 -10.01 -4.64 -12.73
CA ARG A 358 -10.05 -5.82 -11.86
C ARG A 358 -8.67 -6.46 -11.73
N THR A 359 -8.35 -6.95 -10.55
CA THR A 359 -7.19 -7.84 -10.38
C THR A 359 -7.54 -9.20 -10.91
N VAL A 360 -6.72 -9.72 -11.81
CA VAL A 360 -6.93 -11.01 -12.48
C VAL A 360 -5.86 -12.03 -12.15
N GLY A 361 -4.77 -11.60 -11.50
CA GLY A 361 -3.73 -12.50 -11.07
C GLY A 361 -2.68 -11.80 -10.22
N ALA A 362 -1.85 -12.60 -9.58
CA ALA A 362 -0.69 -12.14 -8.83
C ALA A 362 0.48 -13.12 -9.03
N GLY A 363 1.69 -12.60 -8.97
CA GLY A 363 2.87 -13.41 -9.19
C GLY A 363 4.14 -12.81 -8.63
N ARG A 364 5.23 -13.51 -8.89
CA ARG A 364 6.59 -13.06 -8.55
C ARG A 364 7.53 -13.31 -9.73
N VAL A 365 8.51 -12.46 -9.87
CA VAL A 365 9.60 -12.63 -10.83
C VAL A 365 10.45 -13.83 -10.40
N THR A 366 10.61 -14.81 -11.27
CA THR A 366 11.42 -16.01 -11.02
C THR A 366 12.78 -15.94 -11.72
N LYS A 367 12.84 -15.22 -12.85
CA LYS A 367 14.06 -15.04 -13.61
C LYS A 367 14.00 -13.79 -14.48
N ILE A 368 15.07 -13.05 -14.53
CA ILE A 368 15.26 -11.92 -15.43
C ILE A 368 15.88 -12.39 -16.73
N ILE A 369 15.33 -11.94 -17.87
CA ILE A 369 15.79 -12.31 -19.20
C ILE A 369 16.53 -11.14 -19.87
N GLU A 370 15.95 -9.92 -19.81
CA GLU A 370 16.50 -8.72 -20.46
C GLU A 370 16.08 -7.44 -19.73
#